data_ef36a74ef81891c05355a723e267a798
#
_entry.id   ef36a74ef81891c05355a723e267a798
#
_cell.length_a   1.000
_cell.length_b   1.000
_cell.length_c   1.000
_cell.angle_alpha   90.00
_cell.angle_beta   90.00
_cell.angle_gamma   90.00
#
_symmetry.space_group_name_H-M   'P 1'
#
loop_
_entity.id
_entity.type
_entity.pdbx_description
1 polymer ?
#
loop_
_entity_poly.entity_id
_entity_poly.type
_entity_poly.pdbx_seq_one_letter_code
_entity_poly.pdbx_strand_id
1 'polypeptide(L)'
;VGSEMCIRDSYGFGMELRPAFASIIRDMDEYTFGDARWMRTRNECKGGPLNVYEMHMGSWHCKPVYDENGKQLTPEEVIETDRVAEGWYTYREIAPMLVEYLKEQGYNYVEFMPLSEHPCDESWGYQNTGFFSPTARYGTADDLKFLIDTLHKNGIGAIMDYVPVHFALDGYGLAKYDGTNLYEHPTDDVGYSEWGSKNFIHSKGEVQTFLKSAANYWLTEYHFDGLRMDAISRIIYWMGDESRGVNDRAVEFIKGLNQGLKDRHPSCILCAEDSTDYKGTTKEVGYGGLGFDYKWDMGWMNDTLNFFRTLPFCRGDQYHKLTFSMMYFYNERYMLPLSHDEVVHGKATIAQKMAGSYEEKFPNAKALYAYMYAHPGKKLNFMGNEIAQLREWDEKREQDWDILKYPNHDSFNRFIKDLNKLYLKEPALSGWDDDPHGFDWILCGKEQDVVYIFQRVIEENKIVVVMNLSGNTYRDYHFRYGEGNSMKVLMNTDWNKYGGNTKDTVKSIKGVCGDFGFDLPALSVMYLKPVD
;
A
#
# COMPACT_ATOMS: atom_id res chain seq x y z
N VAL A 1 -2.96 -34.73 -20.97
CA VAL A 1 -1.58 -34.92 -20.56
C VAL A 1 -1.67 -35.46 -19.15
N GLY A 2 -1.15 -36.68 -18.90
CA GLY A 2 -1.27 -37.29 -17.59
C GLY A 2 -0.53 -36.46 -16.53
N SER A 3 -1.20 -36.21 -15.42
CA SER A 3 -0.74 -35.40 -14.29
C SER A 3 0.62 -35.82 -13.72
N GLU A 4 1.03 -37.06 -13.92
CA GLU A 4 2.26 -37.60 -13.36
C GLU A 4 3.55 -37.11 -14.02
N MET A 5 3.47 -36.47 -15.18
CA MET A 5 4.65 -35.99 -15.93
C MET A 5 4.93 -34.50 -15.79
N CYS A 6 4.06 -33.73 -15.14
CA CYS A 6 4.18 -32.29 -14.95
C CYS A 6 4.37 -31.91 -13.49
N ILE A 7 5.06 -32.74 -12.71
CA ILE A 7 5.21 -32.56 -11.26
C ILE A 7 6.04 -31.32 -10.92
N ARG A 8 6.92 -30.86 -11.81
CA ARG A 8 7.77 -29.68 -11.59
C ARG A 8 7.86 -28.88 -12.87
N ASP A 9 7.31 -27.68 -12.85
CA ASP A 9 7.38 -26.75 -13.96
C ASP A 9 7.71 -25.33 -13.44
N SER A 10 8.94 -24.89 -13.70
CA SER A 10 9.40 -23.57 -13.25
C SER A 10 8.83 -22.42 -14.09
N TYR A 11 8.39 -22.68 -15.32
CA TYR A 11 7.87 -21.69 -16.27
C TYR A 11 6.40 -21.93 -16.67
N GLY A 12 5.63 -22.68 -15.86
CA GLY A 12 4.21 -22.93 -16.13
C GLY A 12 3.37 -21.66 -16.07
N PHE A 13 2.57 -21.41 -17.12
CA PHE A 13 1.68 -20.25 -17.22
C PHE A 13 0.29 -20.50 -16.61
N GLY A 14 0.04 -21.65 -16.06
CA GLY A 14 -1.16 -22.02 -15.35
C GLY A 14 -0.92 -23.25 -14.50
N MET A 15 -1.55 -23.30 -13.33
CA MET A 15 -1.48 -24.43 -12.41
C MET A 15 -2.88 -24.81 -11.97
N GLU A 16 -3.04 -26.07 -11.53
CA GLU A 16 -4.27 -26.51 -10.86
C GLU A 16 -4.41 -25.87 -9.49
N LEU A 17 -5.66 -25.73 -9.05
CA LEU A 17 -5.95 -25.29 -7.68
C LEU A 17 -5.53 -26.39 -6.68
N ARG A 18 -4.93 -25.96 -5.58
CA ARG A 18 -4.62 -26.85 -4.45
C ARG A 18 -5.81 -27.71 -4.03
N PRO A 19 -5.66 -28.97 -3.60
CA PRO A 19 -4.41 -29.68 -3.35
C PRO A 19 -3.75 -30.27 -4.61
N ALA A 20 -4.33 -30.10 -5.79
CA ALA A 20 -3.70 -30.45 -7.05
C ALA A 20 -2.58 -29.46 -7.37
N PHE A 21 -1.60 -29.87 -8.20
CA PHE A 21 -0.38 -29.08 -8.45
C PHE A 21 0.20 -29.26 -9.85
N ALA A 22 -0.54 -29.85 -10.76
CA ALA A 22 -0.05 -30.01 -12.12
C ALA A 22 -0.07 -28.68 -12.89
N SER A 23 0.91 -28.47 -13.74
CA SER A 23 0.90 -27.36 -14.71
C SER A 23 -0.18 -27.56 -15.77
N ILE A 24 -0.86 -26.48 -16.11
CA ILE A 24 -1.86 -26.43 -17.18
C ILE A 24 -1.26 -25.67 -18.36
N ILE A 25 -1.27 -26.34 -19.54
CA ILE A 25 -0.87 -25.67 -20.79
C ILE A 25 -1.92 -24.62 -21.12
N ARG A 26 -1.48 -23.37 -21.29
CA ARG A 26 -2.33 -22.23 -21.64
C ARG A 26 -1.92 -21.65 -22.99
N ASP A 27 -2.90 -21.28 -23.78
CA ASP A 27 -2.71 -20.35 -24.90
C ASP A 27 -2.78 -18.93 -24.33
N MET A 28 -1.70 -18.18 -24.44
CA MET A 28 -1.61 -16.83 -23.87
C MET A 28 -2.16 -15.75 -24.82
N ASP A 29 -2.47 -16.10 -26.07
CA ASP A 29 -2.95 -15.18 -27.10
C ASP A 29 -4.49 -15.12 -27.21
N GLU A 30 -5.23 -15.89 -26.39
CA GLU A 30 -6.70 -15.94 -26.45
C GLU A 30 -7.35 -14.62 -26.00
N TYR A 31 -6.75 -13.88 -25.05
CA TYR A 31 -7.31 -12.63 -24.55
C TYR A 31 -6.82 -11.41 -25.33
N THR A 32 -7.75 -10.59 -25.80
CA THR A 32 -7.45 -9.32 -26.46
C THR A 32 -7.75 -8.14 -25.55
N PHE A 33 -6.72 -7.39 -25.15
CA PHE A 33 -6.86 -6.19 -24.33
C PHE A 33 -7.55 -5.04 -25.08
N GLY A 34 -8.38 -4.30 -24.34
CA GLY A 34 -9.03 -3.08 -24.81
C GLY A 34 -8.47 -1.79 -24.20
N ASP A 35 -7.36 -1.86 -23.49
CA ASP A 35 -6.74 -0.81 -22.68
C ASP A 35 -5.71 0.05 -23.43
N ALA A 36 -5.63 -0.02 -24.74
CA ALA A 36 -4.63 0.67 -25.55
C ALA A 36 -4.52 2.18 -25.28
N ARG A 37 -5.60 2.83 -24.80
CA ARG A 37 -5.55 4.23 -24.39
C ARG A 37 -4.73 4.39 -23.13
N TRP A 38 -5.00 3.59 -22.09
CA TRP A 38 -4.27 3.59 -20.82
C TRP A 38 -2.78 3.34 -21.04
N MET A 39 -2.44 2.29 -21.78
CA MET A 39 -1.05 1.91 -22.06
C MET A 39 -0.24 3.02 -22.73
N ARG A 40 -0.88 3.91 -23.51
CA ARG A 40 -0.22 5.08 -24.10
C ARG A 40 -0.07 6.26 -23.14
N THR A 41 -1.01 6.45 -22.21
CA THR A 41 -1.08 7.66 -21.37
C THR A 41 -0.62 7.42 -19.93
N ARG A 42 -0.45 6.16 -19.49
CA ARG A 42 -0.09 5.82 -18.10
C ARG A 42 1.22 6.46 -17.63
N ASN A 43 2.14 6.79 -18.54
CA ASN A 43 3.36 7.50 -18.19
C ASN A 43 3.09 8.92 -17.64
N GLU A 44 2.00 9.54 -18.03
CA GLU A 44 1.57 10.86 -17.51
C GLU A 44 1.14 10.75 -16.03
N CYS A 45 0.69 9.58 -15.60
CA CYS A 45 0.27 9.32 -14.22
C CYS A 45 1.46 9.08 -13.27
N LYS A 46 2.63 8.67 -13.78
CA LYS A 46 3.78 8.25 -12.97
C LYS A 46 4.31 9.34 -12.03
N GLY A 47 4.28 10.60 -12.44
CA GLY A 47 4.71 11.74 -11.62
C GLY A 47 3.58 12.40 -10.81
N GLY A 48 2.34 11.96 -10.99
CA GLY A 48 1.15 12.52 -10.36
C GLY A 48 0.86 11.94 -8.96
N PRO A 49 -0.36 12.20 -8.46
CA PRO A 49 -0.82 11.60 -7.22
C PRO A 49 -0.96 10.09 -7.36
N LEU A 50 -0.29 9.34 -6.50
CA LEU A 50 -0.51 7.91 -6.33
C LEU A 50 -1.23 7.69 -5.01
N ASN A 51 -2.48 7.26 -5.09
CA ASN A 51 -3.33 6.88 -3.97
C ASN A 51 -3.69 5.41 -4.14
N VAL A 52 -2.91 4.55 -3.49
CA VAL A 52 -2.90 3.11 -3.71
C VAL A 52 -3.79 2.41 -2.69
N TYR A 53 -4.68 1.56 -3.16
CA TYR A 53 -5.48 0.65 -2.36
C TYR A 53 -4.84 -0.73 -2.39
N GLU A 54 -4.22 -1.16 -1.31
CA GLU A 54 -3.64 -2.50 -1.18
C GLU A 54 -4.73 -3.49 -0.79
N MET A 55 -4.78 -4.65 -1.48
CA MET A 55 -5.82 -5.63 -1.22
C MET A 55 -5.38 -7.07 -1.39
N HIS A 56 -6.00 -7.95 -0.59
CA HIS A 56 -6.01 -9.40 -0.77
C HIS A 56 -7.30 -9.84 -1.44
N MET A 57 -7.20 -10.49 -2.59
CA MET A 57 -8.34 -10.85 -3.43
C MET A 57 -9.37 -11.73 -2.70
N GLY A 58 -8.90 -12.75 -1.97
CA GLY A 58 -9.75 -13.79 -1.39
C GLY A 58 -10.55 -13.36 -0.16
N SER A 59 -10.20 -12.21 0.45
CA SER A 59 -10.82 -11.73 1.70
C SER A 59 -11.32 -10.29 1.62
N TRP A 60 -11.36 -9.68 0.42
CA TRP A 60 -11.96 -8.37 0.24
C TRP A 60 -13.49 -8.44 0.34
N HIS A 61 -14.10 -9.28 -0.51
CA HIS A 61 -15.50 -9.71 -0.44
C HIS A 61 -15.60 -11.21 -0.64
N CYS A 62 -16.56 -11.86 0.02
CA CYS A 62 -16.85 -13.28 -0.13
C CYS A 62 -18.30 -13.53 -0.51
N LYS A 63 -18.53 -14.58 -1.32
CA LYS A 63 -19.86 -15.09 -1.61
C LYS A 63 -20.42 -15.81 -0.39
N PRO A 64 -21.74 -15.82 -0.17
CA PRO A 64 -22.34 -16.66 0.86
C PRO A 64 -22.16 -18.15 0.53
N VAL A 65 -21.74 -18.91 1.52
CA VAL A 65 -21.60 -20.38 1.46
C VAL A 65 -22.78 -21.04 2.18
N TYR A 66 -23.33 -22.11 1.62
CA TYR A 66 -24.53 -22.76 2.15
C TYR A 66 -24.25 -24.24 2.48
N ASP A 67 -24.90 -24.76 3.53
CA ASP A 67 -24.87 -26.18 3.84
C ASP A 67 -25.78 -27.00 2.88
N GLU A 68 -25.79 -28.31 3.04
CA GLU A 68 -26.64 -29.25 2.23
C GLU A 68 -28.15 -28.99 2.36
N ASN A 69 -28.57 -28.29 3.42
CA ASN A 69 -29.97 -27.95 3.68
C ASN A 69 -30.35 -26.57 3.19
N GLY A 70 -29.40 -25.83 2.58
CA GLY A 70 -29.60 -24.47 2.09
C GLY A 70 -29.53 -23.39 3.18
N LYS A 71 -29.03 -23.70 4.39
CA LYS A 71 -28.74 -22.70 5.42
C LYS A 71 -27.41 -22.03 5.10
N GLN A 72 -27.39 -20.71 5.09
CA GLN A 72 -26.13 -19.96 4.99
C GLN A 72 -25.24 -20.21 6.20
N LEU A 73 -23.99 -20.58 5.96
CA LEU A 73 -22.97 -20.78 6.99
C LEU A 73 -22.44 -19.44 7.49
N THR A 74 -22.08 -19.38 8.77
CA THR A 74 -21.32 -18.26 9.33
C THR A 74 -19.87 -18.32 8.86
N PRO A 75 -19.10 -17.22 8.93
CA PRO A 75 -17.68 -17.27 8.60
C PRO A 75 -16.89 -18.31 9.40
N GLU A 76 -17.21 -18.51 10.68
CA GLU A 76 -16.60 -19.52 11.53
C GLU A 76 -16.93 -20.94 11.02
N GLU A 77 -18.19 -21.23 10.70
CA GLU A 77 -18.61 -22.52 10.14
C GLU A 77 -17.92 -22.79 8.78
N VAL A 78 -17.72 -21.76 7.95
CA VAL A 78 -16.99 -21.88 6.66
C VAL A 78 -15.53 -22.25 6.88
N ILE A 79 -14.86 -21.61 7.85
CA ILE A 79 -13.45 -21.88 8.19
C ILE A 79 -13.30 -23.28 8.80
N GLU A 80 -14.14 -23.62 9.78
CA GLU A 80 -14.11 -24.94 10.47
C GLU A 80 -14.35 -26.12 9.52
N THR A 81 -15.10 -25.90 8.45
CA THR A 81 -15.40 -26.93 7.44
C THR A 81 -14.47 -26.89 6.22
N ASP A 82 -13.43 -26.05 6.23
CA ASP A 82 -12.47 -25.84 5.12
C ASP A 82 -13.14 -25.52 3.77
N ARG A 83 -14.19 -24.70 3.82
CA ARG A 83 -14.98 -24.30 2.63
C ARG A 83 -14.74 -22.86 2.18
N VAL A 84 -13.65 -22.25 2.62
CA VAL A 84 -13.29 -20.86 2.29
C VAL A 84 -13.25 -20.61 0.77
N ALA A 85 -12.74 -21.60 0.02
CA ALA A 85 -12.63 -21.51 -1.43
C ALA A 85 -14.00 -21.35 -2.15
N GLU A 86 -15.09 -21.84 -1.56
CA GLU A 86 -16.43 -21.69 -2.14
C GLU A 86 -16.95 -20.25 -2.07
N GLY A 87 -16.40 -19.46 -1.13
CA GLY A 87 -16.72 -18.04 -0.96
C GLY A 87 -15.92 -17.10 -1.87
N TRP A 88 -14.91 -17.55 -2.59
CA TRP A 88 -14.11 -16.65 -3.41
C TRP A 88 -14.87 -16.14 -4.63
N TYR A 89 -14.69 -14.84 -4.90
CA TYR A 89 -15.05 -14.25 -6.19
C TYR A 89 -13.96 -14.53 -7.22
N THR A 90 -14.37 -14.77 -8.47
CA THR A 90 -13.41 -14.84 -9.58
C THR A 90 -12.90 -13.44 -9.97
N TYR A 91 -11.76 -13.39 -10.67
CA TYR A 91 -11.22 -12.15 -11.24
C TYR A 91 -12.27 -11.40 -12.07
N ARG A 92 -13.12 -12.12 -12.83
CA ARG A 92 -14.16 -11.50 -13.65
C ARG A 92 -15.32 -10.93 -12.83
N GLU A 93 -15.73 -11.65 -11.79
CA GLU A 93 -16.85 -11.21 -10.94
C GLU A 93 -16.46 -10.00 -10.10
N ILE A 94 -15.22 -9.96 -9.59
CA ILE A 94 -14.76 -8.88 -8.72
C ILE A 94 -14.47 -7.59 -9.51
N ALA A 95 -14.07 -7.68 -10.78
CA ALA A 95 -13.64 -6.54 -11.58
C ALA A 95 -14.61 -5.35 -11.59
N PRO A 96 -15.92 -5.50 -11.90
CA PRO A 96 -16.86 -4.38 -11.86
C PRO A 96 -17.08 -3.84 -10.44
N MET A 97 -17.12 -4.72 -9.42
CA MET A 97 -17.31 -4.31 -8.03
C MET A 97 -16.12 -3.47 -7.54
N LEU A 98 -14.91 -3.92 -7.84
CA LEU A 98 -13.68 -3.23 -7.45
C LEU A 98 -13.56 -1.86 -8.13
N VAL A 99 -13.87 -1.76 -9.42
CA VAL A 99 -13.87 -0.49 -10.14
C VAL A 99 -14.85 0.52 -9.53
N GLU A 100 -16.08 0.09 -9.23
CA GLU A 100 -17.09 0.96 -8.61
C GLU A 100 -16.60 1.45 -7.24
N TYR A 101 -16.10 0.52 -6.42
CA TYR A 101 -15.59 0.83 -5.09
C TYR A 101 -14.41 1.80 -5.12
N LEU A 102 -13.38 1.54 -5.91
CA LEU A 102 -12.18 2.39 -5.98
C LEU A 102 -12.52 3.81 -6.45
N LYS A 103 -13.43 3.96 -7.42
CA LYS A 103 -13.90 5.27 -7.86
C LYS A 103 -14.69 6.00 -6.78
N GLU A 104 -15.56 5.29 -6.07
CA GLU A 104 -16.32 5.88 -4.97
C GLU A 104 -15.40 6.34 -3.85
N GLN A 105 -14.43 5.49 -3.46
CA GLN A 105 -13.47 5.78 -2.41
C GLN A 105 -12.43 6.82 -2.81
N GLY A 106 -12.16 7.02 -4.11
CA GLY A 106 -11.16 7.98 -4.60
C GLY A 106 -9.74 7.43 -4.61
N TYR A 107 -9.57 6.14 -4.84
CA TYR A 107 -8.27 5.53 -5.15
C TYR A 107 -8.06 5.51 -6.67
N ASN A 108 -6.83 5.75 -7.12
CA ASN A 108 -6.49 5.73 -8.54
C ASN A 108 -5.54 4.58 -8.92
N TYR A 109 -5.06 3.84 -7.94
CA TYR A 109 -4.30 2.60 -8.12
C TYR A 109 -4.80 1.53 -7.15
N VAL A 110 -4.69 0.27 -7.56
CA VAL A 110 -4.82 -0.89 -6.68
C VAL A 110 -3.50 -1.66 -6.68
N GLU A 111 -3.04 -2.08 -5.49
CA GLU A 111 -1.92 -2.99 -5.31
C GLU A 111 -2.48 -4.32 -4.82
N PHE A 112 -2.27 -5.35 -5.62
CA PHE A 112 -2.67 -6.70 -5.25
C PHE A 112 -1.55 -7.40 -4.49
N MET A 113 -1.84 -7.92 -3.31
CA MET A 113 -0.98 -8.91 -2.66
C MET A 113 -0.67 -10.04 -3.66
N PRO A 114 0.40 -10.84 -3.46
CA PRO A 114 0.92 -11.70 -4.52
C PRO A 114 -0.15 -12.56 -5.20
N LEU A 115 -0.28 -12.42 -6.51
CA LEU A 115 -1.21 -13.20 -7.35
C LEU A 115 -0.53 -14.39 -8.03
N SER A 116 0.75 -14.61 -7.80
CA SER A 116 1.46 -15.82 -8.24
C SER A 116 0.93 -17.05 -7.54
N GLU A 117 0.93 -18.21 -8.21
CA GLU A 117 0.43 -19.44 -7.61
C GLU A 117 1.26 -19.88 -6.40
N HIS A 118 0.56 -20.33 -5.34
CA HIS A 118 1.14 -20.70 -4.05
C HIS A 118 0.34 -21.82 -3.39
N PRO A 119 0.98 -22.70 -2.58
CA PRO A 119 0.32 -23.87 -2.00
C PRO A 119 -0.57 -23.56 -0.81
N CYS A 120 -0.19 -22.57 0.00
CA CYS A 120 -0.77 -22.28 1.31
C CYS A 120 -1.46 -20.91 1.32
N ASP A 121 -2.74 -20.87 1.72
CA ASP A 121 -3.51 -19.62 1.79
C ASP A 121 -2.95 -18.70 2.87
N GLU A 122 -2.50 -19.24 3.99
CA GLU A 122 -1.90 -18.53 5.10
C GLU A 122 -0.56 -17.86 4.76
N SER A 123 0.04 -18.20 3.61
CA SER A 123 1.20 -17.48 3.10
C SER A 123 0.85 -16.17 2.40
N TRP A 124 -0.45 -15.88 2.19
CA TRP A 124 -0.97 -14.70 1.50
C TRP A 124 -0.42 -14.51 0.08
N GLY A 125 0.17 -15.58 -0.49
CA GLY A 125 0.86 -15.55 -1.77
C GLY A 125 2.37 -15.27 -1.70
N TYR A 126 2.96 -15.05 -0.53
CA TYR A 126 4.40 -14.78 -0.41
C TYR A 126 5.28 -16.04 -0.55
N GLN A 127 4.72 -17.24 -0.42
CA GLN A 127 5.45 -18.50 -0.64
C GLN A 127 5.07 -19.11 -1.99
N ASN A 128 5.63 -18.57 -3.07
CA ASN A 128 5.28 -18.96 -4.42
C ASN A 128 5.81 -20.34 -4.82
N THR A 129 5.02 -21.05 -5.66
CA THR A 129 5.44 -22.22 -6.42
C THR A 129 5.36 -21.98 -7.92
N GLY A 130 4.49 -21.07 -8.39
CA GLY A 130 4.29 -20.76 -9.80
C GLY A 130 4.55 -19.30 -10.13
N PHE A 131 5.80 -18.92 -10.41
CA PHE A 131 6.21 -17.52 -10.66
C PHE A 131 5.64 -16.90 -11.93
N PHE A 132 5.19 -17.70 -12.88
CA PHE A 132 4.58 -17.29 -14.15
C PHE A 132 3.09 -17.65 -14.21
N SER A 133 2.54 -18.26 -13.16
CA SER A 133 1.13 -18.67 -13.12
C SER A 133 0.36 -17.76 -12.19
N PRO A 134 -0.70 -17.09 -12.67
CA PRO A 134 -1.67 -16.49 -11.75
C PRO A 134 -2.32 -17.59 -10.93
N THR A 135 -2.60 -17.29 -9.66
CA THR A 135 -3.23 -18.27 -8.78
C THR A 135 -4.60 -18.72 -9.32
N ALA A 136 -4.80 -20.02 -9.38
CA ALA A 136 -6.05 -20.64 -9.83
C ALA A 136 -7.23 -20.42 -8.87
N ARG A 137 -6.99 -19.84 -7.68
CA ARG A 137 -8.02 -19.53 -6.68
C ARG A 137 -9.13 -18.66 -7.22
N TYR A 138 -8.80 -17.74 -8.10
CA TYR A 138 -9.72 -16.70 -8.58
C TYR A 138 -10.04 -16.81 -10.07
N GLY A 139 -9.63 -17.89 -10.71
CA GLY A 139 -9.94 -18.14 -12.13
C GLY A 139 -8.70 -18.36 -13.00
N THR A 140 -8.85 -18.05 -14.28
CA THR A 140 -7.83 -18.30 -15.31
C THR A 140 -6.93 -17.09 -15.55
N ALA A 141 -5.86 -17.28 -16.32
CA ALA A 141 -5.00 -16.21 -16.82
C ALA A 141 -5.81 -15.12 -17.55
N ASP A 142 -6.76 -15.52 -18.40
CA ASP A 142 -7.61 -14.59 -19.15
C ASP A 142 -8.59 -13.83 -18.26
N ASP A 143 -9.00 -14.44 -17.14
CA ASP A 143 -9.85 -13.75 -16.17
C ASP A 143 -9.06 -12.65 -15.43
N LEU A 144 -7.78 -12.89 -15.13
CA LEU A 144 -6.90 -11.86 -14.57
C LEU A 144 -6.64 -10.76 -15.60
N LYS A 145 -6.36 -11.11 -16.87
CA LYS A 145 -6.24 -10.10 -17.96
C LYS A 145 -7.50 -9.25 -18.07
N PHE A 146 -8.68 -9.86 -17.94
CA PHE A 146 -9.95 -9.14 -17.93
C PHE A 146 -10.08 -8.16 -16.75
N LEU A 147 -9.64 -8.54 -15.56
CA LEU A 147 -9.63 -7.66 -14.39
C LEU A 147 -8.76 -6.43 -14.65
N ILE A 148 -7.52 -6.62 -15.09
CA ILE A 148 -6.58 -5.52 -15.36
C ILE A 148 -7.12 -4.60 -16.49
N ASP A 149 -7.59 -5.18 -17.59
CA ASP A 149 -8.20 -4.44 -18.71
C ASP A 149 -9.40 -3.60 -18.25
N THR A 150 -10.23 -4.15 -17.34
CA THR A 150 -11.38 -3.45 -16.77
C THR A 150 -10.96 -2.27 -15.89
N LEU A 151 -9.93 -2.44 -15.06
CA LEU A 151 -9.34 -1.36 -14.26
C LEU A 151 -8.83 -0.23 -15.17
N HIS A 152 -8.02 -0.55 -16.17
CA HIS A 152 -7.43 0.40 -17.11
C HIS A 152 -8.46 1.18 -17.92
N LYS A 153 -9.50 0.51 -18.42
CA LYS A 153 -10.64 1.17 -19.12
C LYS A 153 -11.35 2.18 -18.24
N ASN A 154 -11.22 2.04 -16.93
CA ASN A 154 -11.83 2.92 -15.94
C ASN A 154 -10.86 3.94 -15.34
N GLY A 155 -9.61 4.01 -15.83
CA GLY A 155 -8.62 4.98 -15.40
C GLY A 155 -7.97 4.63 -14.05
N ILE A 156 -7.91 3.34 -13.70
CA ILE A 156 -7.31 2.83 -12.46
C ILE A 156 -6.10 1.98 -12.83
N GLY A 157 -4.94 2.29 -12.26
CA GLY A 157 -3.73 1.52 -12.43
C GLY A 157 -3.67 0.29 -11.51
N ALA A 158 -2.87 -0.70 -11.90
CA ALA A 158 -2.70 -1.94 -11.17
C ALA A 158 -1.22 -2.23 -10.87
N ILE A 159 -0.90 -2.47 -9.61
CA ILE A 159 0.42 -2.87 -9.13
C ILE A 159 0.30 -4.29 -8.60
N MET A 160 1.32 -5.11 -8.81
CA MET A 160 1.40 -6.45 -8.27
C MET A 160 2.52 -6.55 -7.24
N ASP A 161 2.26 -7.20 -6.14
CA ASP A 161 3.29 -7.57 -5.19
C ASP A 161 4.10 -8.76 -5.73
N TYR A 162 5.39 -8.57 -5.90
CA TYR A 162 6.33 -9.51 -6.50
C TYR A 162 7.39 -9.93 -5.49
N VAL A 163 7.59 -11.25 -5.34
CA VAL A 163 8.46 -11.84 -4.33
C VAL A 163 9.76 -12.39 -4.96
N PRO A 164 10.81 -11.57 -5.14
CA PRO A 164 12.07 -12.02 -5.74
C PRO A 164 13.05 -12.65 -4.75
N VAL A 165 12.69 -12.77 -3.46
CA VAL A 165 13.60 -13.13 -2.36
C VAL A 165 13.63 -14.62 -2.12
N HIS A 166 12.46 -15.26 -2.04
CA HIS A 166 12.32 -16.65 -1.59
C HIS A 166 11.15 -17.37 -2.28
N PHE A 167 11.02 -18.67 -2.04
CA PHE A 167 9.99 -19.52 -2.62
C PHE A 167 9.63 -20.69 -1.69
N ALA A 168 8.47 -21.31 -1.92
CA ALA A 168 7.93 -22.41 -1.10
C ALA A 168 8.79 -23.68 -1.14
N LEU A 169 8.73 -24.46 -0.04
CA LEU A 169 9.47 -25.71 0.13
C LEU A 169 8.82 -26.93 -0.52
N ASP A 170 7.62 -26.78 -1.05
CA ASP A 170 6.82 -27.87 -1.59
C ASP A 170 7.58 -28.69 -2.63
N GLY A 171 7.48 -30.04 -2.51
CA GLY A 171 8.28 -30.97 -3.31
C GLY A 171 8.01 -30.94 -4.82
N TYR A 172 6.92 -30.32 -5.25
CA TYR A 172 6.60 -30.06 -6.65
C TYR A 172 7.03 -28.66 -7.14
N GLY A 173 7.47 -27.78 -6.21
CA GLY A 173 7.99 -26.45 -6.52
C GLY A 173 9.45 -26.44 -6.89
N LEU A 174 10.12 -25.29 -6.64
CA LEU A 174 11.50 -25.05 -7.05
C LEU A 174 12.55 -25.69 -6.12
N ALA A 175 12.21 -26.00 -4.87
CA ALA A 175 13.15 -26.58 -3.90
C ALA A 175 13.70 -27.92 -4.39
N LYS A 176 15.03 -28.06 -4.45
CA LYS A 176 15.69 -29.27 -4.99
C LYS A 176 15.13 -29.68 -6.36
N TYR A 177 14.94 -28.74 -7.26
CA TYR A 177 14.21 -28.91 -8.51
C TYR A 177 14.69 -30.11 -9.34
N ASP A 178 15.99 -30.27 -9.49
CA ASP A 178 16.65 -31.39 -10.17
C ASP A 178 17.36 -32.36 -9.20
N GLY A 179 17.03 -32.30 -7.90
CA GLY A 179 17.73 -33.02 -6.85
C GLY A 179 18.96 -32.31 -6.28
N THR A 180 19.34 -31.17 -6.87
CA THR A 180 20.42 -30.29 -6.38
C THR A 180 19.89 -28.93 -5.91
N ASN A 181 20.75 -28.05 -5.43
CA ASN A 181 20.40 -26.67 -5.11
C ASN A 181 20.47 -25.81 -6.38
N LEU A 182 19.45 -25.94 -7.26
CA LEU A 182 19.43 -25.21 -8.52
C LEU A 182 19.09 -23.74 -8.30
N TYR A 183 18.03 -23.45 -7.56
CA TYR A 183 17.51 -22.11 -7.29
C TYR A 183 17.96 -21.53 -5.96
N GLU A 184 18.14 -22.38 -4.96
CA GLU A 184 18.43 -22.01 -3.58
C GLU A 184 19.91 -22.09 -3.22
N HIS A 185 20.28 -21.41 -2.11
CA HIS A 185 21.61 -21.55 -1.52
C HIS A 185 21.84 -22.98 -1.00
N PRO A 186 23.07 -23.52 -1.11
CA PRO A 186 23.38 -24.88 -0.68
C PRO A 186 23.50 -25.06 0.84
N THR A 187 23.73 -23.98 1.57
CA THR A 187 23.90 -23.97 3.03
C THR A 187 22.67 -23.43 3.72
N ASP A 188 22.30 -24.02 4.86
CA ASP A 188 21.05 -23.70 5.54
C ASP A 188 21.08 -22.32 6.22
N ASP A 189 22.24 -21.82 6.62
CA ASP A 189 22.41 -20.53 7.30
C ASP A 189 21.99 -19.32 6.45
N VAL A 190 22.05 -19.44 5.13
CA VAL A 190 21.58 -18.42 4.16
C VAL A 190 20.50 -18.97 3.23
N GLY A 191 20.28 -20.27 3.23
CA GLY A 191 19.33 -20.96 2.33
C GLY A 191 17.90 -21.01 2.85
N TYR A 192 17.66 -20.84 4.15
CA TYR A 192 16.33 -20.76 4.74
C TYR A 192 15.98 -19.34 5.18
N SER A 193 14.76 -18.92 4.88
CA SER A 193 14.20 -17.70 5.46
C SER A 193 13.62 -18.00 6.85
N GLU A 194 13.41 -16.95 7.65
CA GLU A 194 12.67 -17.07 8.92
C GLU A 194 11.21 -17.43 8.74
N TRP A 195 10.67 -17.29 7.53
CA TRP A 195 9.28 -17.64 7.18
C TRP A 195 9.12 -19.10 6.74
N GLY A 196 10.17 -19.94 6.88
CA GLY A 196 10.11 -21.36 6.50
C GLY A 196 10.14 -21.61 4.99
N SER A 197 10.73 -20.73 4.21
CA SER A 197 10.89 -20.85 2.76
C SER A 197 12.36 -20.92 2.36
N LYS A 198 12.68 -21.16 1.08
CA LYS A 198 14.05 -21.16 0.54
C LYS A 198 14.40 -19.83 -0.11
N ASN A 199 15.57 -19.29 0.21
CA ASN A 199 16.10 -18.08 -0.40
C ASN A 199 16.76 -18.38 -1.75
N PHE A 200 16.46 -17.55 -2.76
CA PHE A 200 17.10 -17.61 -4.06
C PHE A 200 18.61 -17.30 -3.98
N ILE A 201 19.40 -18.03 -4.77
CA ILE A 201 20.82 -17.71 -4.98
C ILE A 201 20.98 -16.70 -6.13
N HIS A 202 20.84 -15.40 -5.82
CA HIS A 202 20.85 -14.32 -6.80
C HIS A 202 22.18 -14.15 -7.55
N SER A 203 23.25 -14.83 -7.17
CA SER A 203 24.54 -14.81 -7.88
C SER A 203 24.57 -15.70 -9.14
N LYS A 204 23.60 -16.62 -9.31
CA LYS A 204 23.53 -17.51 -10.49
C LYS A 204 22.81 -16.83 -11.63
N GLY A 205 23.39 -16.85 -12.84
CA GLY A 205 22.81 -16.25 -14.04
C GLY A 205 21.45 -16.81 -14.42
N GLU A 206 21.25 -18.13 -14.24
CA GLU A 206 19.99 -18.83 -14.52
C GLU A 206 18.87 -18.35 -13.58
N VAL A 207 19.17 -18.21 -12.29
CA VAL A 207 18.22 -17.69 -11.29
C VAL A 207 17.89 -16.22 -11.58
N GLN A 208 18.89 -15.41 -11.92
CA GLN A 208 18.67 -14.02 -12.33
C GLN A 208 17.77 -13.94 -13.58
N THR A 209 18.02 -14.78 -14.58
CA THR A 209 17.21 -14.83 -15.81
C THR A 209 15.78 -15.24 -15.49
N PHE A 210 15.59 -16.25 -14.67
CA PHE A 210 14.28 -16.72 -14.22
C PHE A 210 13.48 -15.58 -13.57
N LEU A 211 14.04 -14.91 -12.55
CA LEU A 211 13.37 -13.84 -11.83
C LEU A 211 13.12 -12.60 -12.70
N LYS A 212 14.10 -12.21 -13.55
CA LYS A 212 13.93 -11.09 -14.49
C LYS A 212 12.85 -11.39 -15.53
N SER A 213 12.76 -12.63 -15.99
CA SER A 213 11.74 -13.05 -16.96
C SER A 213 10.35 -13.05 -16.31
N ALA A 214 10.22 -13.53 -15.07
CA ALA A 214 8.95 -13.51 -14.34
C ALA A 214 8.46 -12.08 -14.11
N ALA A 215 9.31 -11.18 -13.64
CA ALA A 215 8.93 -9.77 -13.45
C ALA A 215 8.49 -9.11 -14.75
N ASN A 216 9.26 -9.32 -15.85
CA ASN A 216 8.90 -8.80 -17.17
C ASN A 216 7.59 -9.39 -17.69
N TYR A 217 7.33 -10.68 -17.44
CA TYR A 217 6.12 -11.38 -17.85
C TYR A 217 4.86 -10.73 -17.27
N TRP A 218 4.83 -10.41 -15.98
CA TRP A 218 3.69 -9.74 -15.34
C TRP A 218 3.40 -8.36 -15.95
N LEU A 219 4.43 -7.59 -16.28
CA LEU A 219 4.27 -6.29 -16.93
C LEU A 219 3.86 -6.39 -18.41
N THR A 220 4.31 -7.46 -19.12
CA THR A 220 4.05 -7.63 -20.56
C THR A 220 2.72 -8.32 -20.82
N GLU A 221 2.49 -9.47 -20.17
CA GLU A 221 1.35 -10.33 -20.48
C GLU A 221 0.07 -9.93 -19.77
N TYR A 222 0.19 -9.32 -18.57
CA TYR A 222 -0.97 -8.88 -17.80
C TYR A 222 -1.13 -7.37 -17.76
N HIS A 223 -0.23 -6.62 -18.38
CA HIS A 223 -0.24 -5.15 -18.43
C HIS A 223 -0.18 -4.46 -17.07
N PHE A 224 0.30 -5.11 -16.00
CA PHE A 224 0.49 -4.42 -14.74
C PHE A 224 1.30 -3.13 -14.92
N ASP A 225 0.91 -2.08 -14.20
CA ASP A 225 1.56 -0.77 -14.24
C ASP A 225 2.81 -0.70 -13.39
N GLY A 226 2.98 -1.64 -12.47
CA GLY A 226 4.14 -1.66 -11.60
C GLY A 226 4.24 -2.93 -10.77
N LEU A 227 5.37 -3.02 -10.07
CA LEU A 227 5.67 -4.08 -9.11
C LEU A 227 6.07 -3.45 -7.77
N ARG A 228 5.46 -3.88 -6.69
CA ARG A 228 6.02 -3.75 -5.36
C ARG A 228 6.91 -4.96 -5.12
N MET A 229 8.14 -4.77 -4.76
CA MET A 229 9.08 -5.86 -4.50
C MET A 229 9.25 -6.08 -3.01
N ASP A 230 8.85 -7.28 -2.59
CA ASP A 230 8.84 -7.74 -1.21
C ASP A 230 10.25 -7.90 -0.64
N ALA A 231 10.44 -7.50 0.62
CA ALA A 231 11.58 -7.77 1.46
C ALA A 231 12.95 -7.50 0.82
N ILE A 232 13.10 -6.37 0.10
CA ILE A 232 14.35 -6.01 -0.62
C ILE A 232 15.56 -5.92 0.32
N SER A 233 15.36 -5.61 1.60
CA SER A 233 16.41 -5.70 2.63
C SER A 233 17.16 -7.04 2.63
N ARG A 234 16.43 -8.15 2.34
CA ARG A 234 16.96 -9.52 2.28
C ARG A 234 17.85 -9.78 1.07
N ILE A 235 17.69 -8.98 0.02
CA ILE A 235 18.55 -9.02 -1.17
C ILE A 235 19.77 -8.12 -0.94
N ILE A 236 19.58 -6.96 -0.33
CA ILE A 236 20.65 -5.98 -0.07
C ILE A 236 21.67 -6.55 0.91
N TYR A 237 21.20 -7.06 2.04
CA TYR A 237 22.06 -7.58 3.10
C TYR A 237 21.88 -9.09 3.26
N TRP A 238 22.95 -9.79 3.63
CA TRP A 238 22.84 -11.21 3.93
C TRP A 238 21.81 -11.45 5.04
N MET A 239 20.74 -12.15 4.71
CA MET A 239 19.59 -12.42 5.60
C MET A 239 18.86 -11.16 6.10
N GLY A 240 18.98 -10.01 5.41
CA GLY A 240 18.42 -8.73 5.83
C GLY A 240 19.12 -8.10 7.04
N ASP A 241 20.24 -8.64 7.45
CA ASP A 241 21.02 -8.20 8.61
C ASP A 241 22.23 -7.37 8.17
N GLU A 242 22.18 -6.06 8.43
CA GLU A 242 23.25 -5.13 8.07
C GLU A 242 24.62 -5.54 8.65
N SER A 243 24.64 -6.17 9.82
CA SER A 243 25.88 -6.63 10.47
C SER A 243 26.59 -7.74 9.70
N ARG A 244 25.86 -8.47 8.84
CA ARG A 244 26.40 -9.53 7.96
C ARG A 244 26.97 -8.98 6.66
N GLY A 245 26.81 -7.69 6.41
CA GLY A 245 27.32 -6.97 5.24
C GLY A 245 26.45 -7.09 4.00
N VAL A 246 26.78 -6.29 3.00
CA VAL A 246 26.06 -6.20 1.73
C VAL A 246 26.31 -7.46 0.88
N ASN A 247 25.25 -7.96 0.25
CA ASN A 247 25.33 -9.02 -0.75
C ASN A 247 25.49 -8.39 -2.15
N ASP A 248 26.73 -8.00 -2.50
CA ASP A 248 27.02 -7.27 -3.74
C ASP A 248 26.45 -7.94 -5.00
N ARG A 249 26.45 -9.28 -5.07
CA ARG A 249 25.94 -10.00 -6.22
C ARG A 249 24.42 -9.90 -6.34
N ALA A 250 23.73 -9.89 -5.23
CA ALA A 250 22.28 -9.72 -5.21
C ALA A 250 21.90 -8.25 -5.46
N VAL A 251 22.67 -7.30 -4.99
CA VAL A 251 22.52 -5.86 -5.32
C VAL A 251 22.69 -5.65 -6.83
N GLU A 252 23.70 -6.23 -7.47
CA GLU A 252 23.87 -6.14 -8.92
C GLU A 252 22.71 -6.81 -9.69
N PHE A 253 22.14 -7.90 -9.14
CA PHE A 253 20.93 -8.50 -9.71
C PHE A 253 19.76 -7.50 -9.69
N ILE A 254 19.47 -6.84 -8.56
CA ILE A 254 18.37 -5.87 -8.45
C ILE A 254 18.58 -4.69 -9.40
N LYS A 255 19.79 -4.13 -9.47
CA LYS A 255 20.12 -3.07 -10.43
C LYS A 255 19.82 -3.51 -11.88
N GLY A 256 20.29 -4.71 -12.24
CA GLY A 256 20.06 -5.25 -13.58
C GLY A 256 18.59 -5.61 -13.85
N LEU A 257 17.82 -6.01 -12.85
CA LEU A 257 16.38 -6.23 -12.93
C LEU A 257 15.65 -4.91 -13.20
N ASN A 258 15.85 -3.92 -12.33
CA ASN A 258 15.16 -2.64 -12.40
C ASN A 258 15.50 -1.86 -13.68
N GLN A 259 16.78 -1.82 -14.06
CA GLN A 259 17.18 -1.19 -15.33
C GLN A 259 16.53 -1.88 -16.52
N GLY A 260 16.57 -3.22 -16.57
CA GLY A 260 16.00 -3.98 -17.68
C GLY A 260 14.48 -3.85 -17.78
N LEU A 261 13.76 -3.70 -16.64
CA LEU A 261 12.33 -3.43 -16.64
C LEU A 261 12.04 -2.00 -17.14
N LYS A 262 12.78 -0.99 -16.68
CA LYS A 262 12.60 0.39 -17.13
C LYS A 262 12.94 0.61 -18.60
N ASP A 263 13.92 -0.10 -19.12
CA ASP A 263 14.27 -0.04 -20.55
C ASP A 263 13.14 -0.58 -21.45
N ARG A 264 12.41 -1.61 -20.98
CA ARG A 264 11.28 -2.21 -21.71
C ARG A 264 9.95 -1.56 -21.43
N HIS A 265 9.76 -1.12 -20.20
CA HIS A 265 8.53 -0.53 -19.66
C HIS A 265 8.83 0.81 -18.98
N PRO A 266 9.14 1.89 -19.73
CA PRO A 266 9.56 3.18 -19.15
C PRO A 266 8.53 3.78 -18.19
N SER A 267 7.26 3.43 -18.37
CA SER A 267 6.15 3.88 -17.53
C SER A 267 5.93 3.04 -16.26
N CYS A 268 6.60 1.90 -16.09
CA CYS A 268 6.38 1.05 -14.93
C CYS A 268 6.79 1.74 -13.63
N ILE A 269 6.04 1.42 -12.58
CA ILE A 269 6.30 1.85 -11.20
C ILE A 269 6.99 0.69 -10.46
N LEU A 270 8.17 0.94 -9.94
CA LEU A 270 8.91 -0.04 -9.13
C LEU A 270 8.99 0.49 -7.70
N CYS A 271 8.36 -0.21 -6.76
CA CYS A 271 8.33 0.14 -5.35
C CYS A 271 9.11 -0.90 -4.53
N ALA A 272 9.99 -0.45 -3.64
CA ALA A 272 10.74 -1.32 -2.75
C ALA A 272 10.13 -1.35 -1.36
N GLU A 273 9.90 -2.55 -0.80
CA GLU A 273 9.81 -2.71 0.63
C GLU A 273 11.22 -2.92 1.19
N ASP A 274 11.75 -1.92 1.85
CA ASP A 274 13.07 -1.95 2.46
C ASP A 274 13.07 -1.16 3.76
N SER A 275 13.33 -1.81 4.86
CA SER A 275 13.36 -1.24 6.21
C SER A 275 14.74 -0.75 6.64
N THR A 276 15.76 -0.86 5.78
CA THR A 276 17.17 -0.54 6.12
C THR A 276 17.56 0.88 5.72
N ASP A 277 18.71 1.31 6.23
CA ASP A 277 19.34 2.59 5.89
C ASP A 277 20.16 2.55 4.58
N TYR A 278 19.96 1.52 3.73
CA TYR A 278 20.66 1.46 2.45
C TYR A 278 20.33 2.67 1.59
N LYS A 279 21.39 3.37 1.16
CA LYS A 279 21.24 4.64 0.47
C LYS A 279 21.16 4.48 -1.04
N GLY A 280 20.24 5.23 -1.65
CA GLY A 280 20.08 5.25 -3.10
C GLY A 280 19.19 4.12 -3.62
N THR A 281 18.28 3.60 -2.80
CA THR A 281 17.25 2.65 -3.23
C THR A 281 16.44 3.23 -4.40
N THR A 282 16.07 4.51 -4.34
CA THR A 282 15.30 5.18 -5.39
C THR A 282 16.15 5.99 -6.38
N LYS A 283 17.47 5.96 -6.20
CA LYS A 283 18.38 6.61 -7.14
C LYS A 283 18.54 5.76 -8.41
N GLU A 284 18.66 6.40 -9.56
CA GLU A 284 18.86 5.71 -10.84
C GLU A 284 20.11 4.84 -10.85
N VAL A 285 20.03 3.70 -11.55
CA VAL A 285 21.14 2.73 -11.65
C VAL A 285 22.40 3.37 -12.24
N GLY A 286 22.25 4.21 -13.26
CA GLY A 286 23.36 4.93 -13.90
C GLY A 286 24.14 5.84 -12.94
N TYR A 287 23.53 6.27 -11.85
CA TYR A 287 24.18 7.06 -10.78
C TYR A 287 24.52 6.22 -9.54
N GLY A 288 24.51 4.89 -9.66
CA GLY A 288 24.91 3.95 -8.60
C GLY A 288 23.78 3.51 -7.66
N GLY A 289 22.54 3.93 -7.89
CA GLY A 289 21.37 3.50 -7.12
C GLY A 289 20.82 2.14 -7.52
N LEU A 290 19.75 1.69 -6.84
CA LEU A 290 19.05 0.44 -7.15
C LEU A 290 18.00 0.61 -8.26
N GLY A 291 17.55 1.82 -8.56
CA GLY A 291 16.65 2.12 -9.66
C GLY A 291 15.16 1.94 -9.37
N PHE A 292 14.73 1.86 -8.13
CA PHE A 292 13.31 1.93 -7.77
C PHE A 292 12.74 3.33 -7.99
N ASP A 293 11.44 3.42 -8.19
CA ASP A 293 10.75 4.72 -8.25
C ASP A 293 10.38 5.20 -6.85
N TYR A 294 9.97 4.27 -5.96
CA TYR A 294 9.59 4.56 -4.59
C TYR A 294 10.14 3.49 -3.62
N LYS A 295 10.27 3.91 -2.37
CA LYS A 295 10.57 3.07 -1.22
C LYS A 295 9.47 3.26 -0.17
N TRP A 296 8.99 2.20 0.48
CA TRP A 296 8.11 2.34 1.63
C TRP A 296 8.84 3.04 2.78
N ASP A 297 8.22 4.09 3.35
CA ASP A 297 8.78 4.79 4.52
C ASP A 297 8.33 4.10 5.81
N MET A 298 9.03 3.01 6.15
CA MET A 298 8.77 2.26 7.38
C MET A 298 9.12 3.08 8.64
N GLY A 299 10.07 4.02 8.54
CA GLY A 299 10.44 4.95 9.61
C GLY A 299 9.29 5.89 9.94
N TRP A 300 8.75 6.58 8.95
CA TRP A 300 7.57 7.44 9.09
C TRP A 300 6.37 6.66 9.66
N MET A 301 6.11 5.46 9.14
CA MET A 301 5.02 4.62 9.59
C MET A 301 5.15 4.29 11.08
N ASN A 302 6.29 3.78 11.52
CA ASN A 302 6.54 3.40 12.90
C ASN A 302 6.43 4.59 13.86
N ASP A 303 7.07 5.72 13.54
CA ASP A 303 7.04 6.92 14.39
C ASP A 303 5.64 7.51 14.48
N THR A 304 4.92 7.57 13.35
CA THR A 304 3.54 8.06 13.29
C THR A 304 2.61 7.17 14.11
N LEU A 305 2.62 5.86 13.91
CA LEU A 305 1.77 4.94 14.67
C LEU A 305 2.08 4.99 16.19
N ASN A 306 3.36 5.06 16.56
CA ASN A 306 3.76 5.20 17.96
C ASN A 306 3.29 6.52 18.59
N PHE A 307 3.35 7.63 17.82
CA PHE A 307 2.80 8.91 18.28
C PHE A 307 1.30 8.83 18.53
N PHE A 308 0.52 8.27 17.60
CA PHE A 308 -0.93 8.20 17.72
C PHE A 308 -1.43 7.17 18.74
N ARG A 309 -0.63 6.16 19.09
CA ARG A 309 -0.85 5.25 20.23
C ARG A 309 -0.70 5.96 21.59
N THR A 310 0.06 7.05 21.62
CA THR A 310 0.29 7.83 22.86
C THR A 310 -0.97 8.64 23.19
N LEU A 311 -1.37 8.62 24.47
CA LEU A 311 -2.49 9.43 24.95
C LEU A 311 -2.24 10.92 24.67
N PRO A 312 -3.25 11.70 24.26
CA PRO A 312 -3.05 13.08 23.81
C PRO A 312 -2.30 13.98 24.81
N PHE A 313 -2.52 13.79 26.11
CA PHE A 313 -1.84 14.59 27.15
C PHE A 313 -0.35 14.23 27.36
N CYS A 314 0.11 13.09 26.81
CA CYS A 314 1.53 12.68 26.84
C CYS A 314 2.27 12.99 25.52
N ARG A 315 1.59 13.51 24.49
CA ARG A 315 2.17 13.69 23.15
C ARG A 315 3.23 14.78 23.07
N GLY A 316 3.25 15.70 24.03
CA GLY A 316 4.32 16.69 24.13
C GLY A 316 5.71 16.07 24.13
N ASP A 317 5.90 15.01 24.93
CA ASP A 317 7.18 14.28 25.01
C ASP A 317 7.51 13.49 23.72
N GLN A 318 6.52 13.27 22.87
CA GLN A 318 6.66 12.55 21.60
C GLN A 318 6.58 13.48 20.38
N TYR A 319 6.53 14.80 20.60
CA TYR A 319 6.28 15.82 19.56
C TYR A 319 7.15 15.62 18.33
N HIS A 320 8.44 15.39 18.51
CA HIS A 320 9.40 15.30 17.43
C HIS A 320 9.34 14.00 16.62
N LYS A 321 8.56 13.01 17.01
CA LYS A 321 8.32 11.83 16.16
C LYS A 321 7.66 12.19 14.84
N LEU A 322 6.75 13.17 14.82
CA LEU A 322 6.11 13.61 13.58
C LEU A 322 6.97 14.59 12.76
N THR A 323 7.98 15.22 13.35
CA THR A 323 8.87 16.13 12.62
C THR A 323 10.12 15.44 12.12
N PHE A 324 10.47 14.27 12.70
CA PHE A 324 11.72 13.57 12.45
C PHE A 324 11.82 13.05 10.99
N SER A 325 10.74 12.59 10.42
CA SER A 325 10.71 12.12 9.02
C SER A 325 11.25 13.16 8.04
N MET A 326 10.95 14.44 8.27
CA MET A 326 11.43 15.53 7.40
C MET A 326 12.95 15.76 7.45
N MET A 327 13.66 15.17 8.42
CA MET A 327 15.13 15.23 8.48
C MET A 327 15.80 14.33 7.43
N TYR A 328 15.13 13.28 6.98
CA TYR A 328 15.67 12.32 6.01
C TYR A 328 14.81 12.18 4.74
N PHE A 329 13.61 12.72 4.73
CA PHE A 329 12.58 12.45 3.72
C PHE A 329 13.07 12.66 2.28
N TYR A 330 13.91 13.65 2.04
CA TYR A 330 14.43 13.95 0.70
C TYR A 330 15.67 13.15 0.31
N ASN A 331 16.06 12.15 1.11
CA ASN A 331 17.14 11.22 0.73
C ASN A 331 16.68 10.16 -0.28
N GLU A 332 15.39 9.83 -0.27
CA GLU A 332 14.74 8.87 -1.16
C GLU A 332 13.38 9.40 -1.61
N ARG A 333 12.76 8.74 -2.58
CA ARG A 333 11.37 8.99 -2.96
C ARG A 333 10.47 7.99 -2.24
N TYR A 334 9.63 8.50 -1.35
CA TYR A 334 8.88 7.64 -0.44
C TYR A 334 7.42 7.45 -0.83
N MET A 335 6.92 6.24 -0.51
CA MET A 335 5.51 5.92 -0.37
C MET A 335 5.23 5.68 1.11
N LEU A 336 4.18 6.29 1.65
CA LEU A 336 3.78 6.18 3.04
C LEU A 336 2.84 4.97 3.19
N PRO A 337 3.27 3.86 3.81
CA PRO A 337 2.46 2.65 3.89
C PRO A 337 1.65 2.61 5.19
N LEU A 338 0.36 2.32 5.08
CA LEU A 338 -0.44 1.68 6.13
C LEU A 338 -0.90 0.33 5.58
N SER A 339 0.04 -0.60 5.47
CA SER A 339 -0.07 -1.87 4.74
C SER A 339 -0.73 -2.98 5.56
N HIS A 340 -0.93 -4.14 4.91
CA HIS A 340 -1.43 -5.37 5.54
C HIS A 340 -0.62 -5.79 6.76
N ASP A 341 0.71 -5.63 6.75
CA ASP A 341 1.60 -6.02 7.84
C ASP A 341 1.26 -5.33 9.17
N GLU A 342 0.65 -4.15 9.11
CA GLU A 342 0.34 -3.39 10.32
C GLU A 342 -0.99 -3.77 10.96
N VAL A 343 -1.78 -4.66 10.37
CA VAL A 343 -3.12 -4.99 10.84
C VAL A 343 -3.34 -6.49 11.10
N VAL A 344 -2.26 -7.22 11.36
CA VAL A 344 -2.23 -8.68 11.58
C VAL A 344 -1.35 -9.05 12.78
N HIS A 345 -1.38 -10.30 13.16
CA HIS A 345 -0.47 -10.95 14.12
C HIS A 345 -0.43 -10.29 15.51
N GLY A 346 -1.57 -9.82 16.00
CA GLY A 346 -1.66 -9.18 17.31
C GLY A 346 -1.14 -7.74 17.34
N LYS A 347 -0.89 -7.12 16.18
CA LYS A 347 -0.49 -5.72 16.08
C LYS A 347 -1.63 -4.74 16.29
N ALA A 348 -2.88 -5.20 16.29
CA ALA A 348 -4.15 -4.45 16.23
C ALA A 348 -4.36 -3.69 14.91
N THR A 349 -5.60 -3.32 14.56
CA THR A 349 -5.89 -2.52 13.35
C THR A 349 -5.45 -1.07 13.53
N ILE A 350 -5.39 -0.30 12.43
CA ILE A 350 -5.04 1.13 12.51
C ILE A 350 -5.99 1.87 13.48
N ALA A 351 -7.30 1.61 13.38
CA ALA A 351 -8.28 2.22 14.30
C ALA A 351 -8.06 1.77 15.76
N GLN A 352 -7.76 0.50 15.99
CA GLN A 352 -7.50 -0.05 17.32
C GLN A 352 -6.23 0.51 17.97
N LYS A 353 -5.21 0.82 17.16
CA LYS A 353 -3.95 1.44 17.62
C LYS A 353 -4.14 2.85 18.16
N MET A 354 -5.21 3.55 17.78
CA MET A 354 -5.47 4.91 18.22
C MET A 354 -5.71 4.95 19.73
N ALA A 355 -5.13 5.94 20.40
CA ALA A 355 -5.31 6.16 21.83
C ALA A 355 -6.74 6.53 22.20
N GLY A 356 -7.16 6.16 23.41
CA GLY A 356 -8.45 6.56 24.00
C GLY A 356 -9.56 5.52 23.89
N SER A 357 -10.77 5.94 24.31
CA SER A 357 -12.00 5.14 24.22
C SER A 357 -12.40 4.89 22.76
N TYR A 358 -13.42 4.05 22.56
CA TYR A 358 -13.93 3.79 21.21
C TYR A 358 -14.26 5.06 20.43
N GLU A 359 -14.94 6.00 21.06
CA GLU A 359 -15.33 7.28 20.43
C GLU A 359 -14.11 8.17 20.11
N GLU A 360 -13.10 8.17 20.98
CA GLU A 360 -11.89 8.98 20.82
C GLU A 360 -10.95 8.45 19.73
N LYS A 361 -11.06 7.17 19.37
CA LYS A 361 -10.27 6.57 18.29
C LYS A 361 -10.54 7.24 16.93
N PHE A 362 -11.78 7.62 16.64
CA PHE A 362 -12.16 8.18 15.32
C PHE A 362 -11.57 9.58 15.07
N PRO A 363 -11.63 10.57 15.97
CA PRO A 363 -10.92 11.83 15.77
C PRO A 363 -9.40 11.62 15.66
N ASN A 364 -8.82 10.71 16.44
CA ASN A 364 -7.40 10.35 16.31
C ASN A 364 -7.07 9.75 14.95
N ALA A 365 -7.83 8.77 14.47
CA ALA A 365 -7.64 8.15 13.18
C ALA A 365 -7.79 9.17 12.03
N LYS A 366 -8.82 10.05 12.10
CA LYS A 366 -8.98 11.14 11.13
C LYS A 366 -7.77 12.08 11.11
N ALA A 367 -7.23 12.42 12.28
CA ALA A 367 -6.04 13.26 12.37
C ALA A 367 -4.79 12.57 11.80
N LEU A 368 -4.61 11.26 12.03
CA LEU A 368 -3.54 10.46 11.44
C LEU A 368 -3.61 10.48 9.90
N TYR A 369 -4.77 10.14 9.33
CA TYR A 369 -4.95 10.13 7.88
C TYR A 369 -4.80 11.53 7.26
N ALA A 370 -5.33 12.56 7.92
CA ALA A 370 -5.12 13.93 7.47
C ALA A 370 -3.63 14.33 7.51
N TYR A 371 -2.87 13.90 8.53
CA TYR A 371 -1.42 14.08 8.54
C TYR A 371 -0.74 13.31 7.40
N MET A 372 -1.05 12.03 7.22
CA MET A 372 -0.49 11.19 6.15
C MET A 372 -0.69 11.82 4.77
N TYR A 373 -1.89 12.31 4.47
CA TYR A 373 -2.22 12.87 3.16
C TYR A 373 -1.64 14.27 2.94
N ALA A 374 -1.33 15.00 4.01
CA ALA A 374 -0.65 16.28 3.94
C ALA A 374 0.89 16.15 3.89
N HIS A 375 1.46 15.10 4.47
CA HIS A 375 2.89 14.81 4.43
C HIS A 375 3.32 14.54 2.98
N PRO A 376 4.53 14.96 2.55
CA PRO A 376 5.06 14.55 1.23
C PRO A 376 5.08 13.03 1.06
N GLY A 377 5.12 12.55 -0.17
CA GLY A 377 5.16 11.13 -0.52
C GLY A 377 3.83 10.56 -1.03
N LYS A 378 3.91 9.42 -1.71
CA LYS A 378 2.76 8.70 -2.24
C LYS A 378 2.02 7.96 -1.11
N LYS A 379 0.78 7.55 -1.33
CA LYS A 379 -0.09 7.00 -0.27
C LYS A 379 -0.44 5.55 -0.58
N LEU A 380 -0.31 4.68 0.43
CA LEU A 380 -0.77 3.30 0.37
C LEU A 380 -1.61 3.00 1.61
N ASN A 381 -2.79 2.46 1.38
CA ASN A 381 -3.74 2.11 2.43
C ASN A 381 -4.31 0.71 2.19
N PHE A 382 -4.17 -0.18 3.17
CA PHE A 382 -4.70 -1.53 3.09
C PHE A 382 -6.22 -1.57 3.30
N MET A 383 -6.87 -2.48 2.61
CA MET A 383 -8.32 -2.73 2.70
C MET A 383 -8.80 -2.91 4.14
N GLY A 384 -9.96 -2.33 4.46
CA GLY A 384 -10.55 -2.32 5.81
C GLY A 384 -10.11 -1.15 6.68
N ASN A 385 -8.95 -0.54 6.40
CA ASN A 385 -8.50 0.65 7.10
C ASN A 385 -9.45 1.84 6.86
N GLU A 386 -9.98 1.98 5.64
CA GLU A 386 -10.88 3.08 5.23
C GLU A 386 -12.27 3.01 5.86
N ILE A 387 -12.63 1.87 6.44
CA ILE A 387 -13.88 1.72 7.22
C ILE A 387 -13.61 1.69 8.73
N ALA A 388 -12.36 1.92 9.14
CA ALA A 388 -11.90 1.81 10.53
C ALA A 388 -12.22 0.43 11.14
N GLN A 389 -11.96 -0.65 10.40
CA GLN A 389 -12.19 -2.02 10.85
C GLN A 389 -11.55 -2.25 12.22
N LEU A 390 -12.26 -2.98 13.10
CA LEU A 390 -11.79 -3.26 14.46
C LEU A 390 -11.17 -4.65 14.59
N ARG A 391 -11.62 -5.61 13.79
CA ARG A 391 -11.00 -6.93 13.72
C ARG A 391 -9.73 -6.87 12.88
N GLU A 392 -8.64 -7.47 13.35
CA GLU A 392 -7.45 -7.66 12.51
C GLU A 392 -7.82 -8.38 11.22
N TRP A 393 -7.06 -8.11 10.18
CA TRP A 393 -7.24 -8.81 8.91
C TRP A 393 -6.99 -10.32 9.07
N ASP A 394 -7.79 -11.09 8.35
CA ASP A 394 -7.76 -12.56 8.32
C ASP A 394 -8.03 -12.97 6.86
N GLU A 395 -7.10 -13.69 6.24
CA GLU A 395 -7.19 -14.10 4.84
C GLU A 395 -8.37 -15.02 4.54
N LYS A 396 -8.95 -15.63 5.55
CA LYS A 396 -10.09 -16.56 5.44
C LYS A 396 -11.46 -15.90 5.59
N ARG A 397 -11.48 -14.59 5.90
CA ARG A 397 -12.72 -13.85 6.20
C ARG A 397 -12.79 -12.57 5.40
N GLU A 398 -13.96 -12.24 4.87
CA GLU A 398 -14.16 -10.93 4.25
C GLU A 398 -14.03 -9.79 5.27
N GLN A 399 -13.84 -8.57 4.75
CA GLN A 399 -13.82 -7.37 5.58
C GLN A 399 -15.17 -7.19 6.27
N ASP A 400 -15.15 -6.53 7.44
CA ASP A 400 -16.37 -6.30 8.25
C ASP A 400 -17.24 -5.18 7.64
N TRP A 401 -17.67 -5.31 6.38
CA TRP A 401 -18.41 -4.27 5.63
C TRP A 401 -19.66 -3.78 6.35
N ASP A 402 -20.31 -4.62 7.11
CA ASP A 402 -21.51 -4.29 7.86
C ASP A 402 -21.26 -3.31 9.02
N ILE A 403 -20.00 -3.06 9.37
CA ILE A 403 -19.59 -2.05 10.36
C ILE A 403 -20.01 -0.63 9.95
N LEU A 404 -20.17 -0.39 8.64
CA LEU A 404 -20.63 0.89 8.09
C LEU A 404 -22.06 1.27 8.50
N LYS A 405 -22.84 0.36 9.06
CA LYS A 405 -24.13 0.69 9.68
C LYS A 405 -24.01 1.56 10.94
N TYR A 406 -22.82 1.62 11.55
CA TYR A 406 -22.58 2.40 12.75
C TYR A 406 -22.09 3.82 12.39
N PRO A 407 -22.66 4.87 13.02
CA PRO A 407 -22.41 6.26 12.61
C PRO A 407 -20.93 6.68 12.60
N ASN A 408 -20.13 6.17 13.55
CA ASN A 408 -18.72 6.52 13.63
C ASN A 408 -17.93 5.98 12.43
N HIS A 409 -18.19 4.74 12.00
CA HIS A 409 -17.55 4.10 10.87
C HIS A 409 -18.01 4.71 9.54
N ASP A 410 -19.33 4.98 9.38
CA ASP A 410 -19.87 5.66 8.20
C ASP A 410 -19.27 7.05 8.03
N SER A 411 -19.24 7.84 9.11
CA SER A 411 -18.68 9.19 9.07
C SER A 411 -17.17 9.19 8.82
N PHE A 412 -16.44 8.20 9.33
CA PHE A 412 -15.02 8.02 9.07
C PHE A 412 -14.78 7.63 7.59
N ASN A 413 -15.52 6.68 7.05
CA ASN A 413 -15.41 6.31 5.64
C ASN A 413 -15.73 7.51 4.71
N ARG A 414 -16.75 8.31 5.05
CA ARG A 414 -17.05 9.54 4.33
C ARG A 414 -15.88 10.53 4.36
N PHE A 415 -15.21 10.66 5.52
CA PHE A 415 -14.02 11.48 5.64
C PHE A 415 -12.90 10.97 4.73
N ILE A 416 -12.60 9.66 4.72
CA ILE A 416 -11.57 9.06 3.85
C ILE A 416 -11.88 9.31 2.37
N LYS A 417 -13.13 9.11 1.94
CA LYS A 417 -13.56 9.41 0.55
C LYS A 417 -13.29 10.86 0.15
N ASP A 418 -13.64 11.80 1.02
CA ASP A 418 -13.44 13.23 0.74
C ASP A 418 -11.95 13.58 0.76
N LEU A 419 -11.16 12.98 1.66
CA LEU A 419 -9.72 13.18 1.76
C LEU A 419 -8.98 12.65 0.52
N ASN A 420 -9.31 11.44 0.08
CA ASN A 420 -8.79 10.84 -1.14
C ASN A 420 -9.04 11.74 -2.36
N LYS A 421 -10.28 12.21 -2.52
CA LYS A 421 -10.65 13.10 -3.63
C LYS A 421 -9.95 14.44 -3.55
N LEU A 422 -9.73 14.97 -2.34
CA LEU A 422 -8.98 16.21 -2.13
C LEU A 422 -7.51 16.02 -2.56
N TYR A 423 -6.88 14.90 -2.16
CA TYR A 423 -5.51 14.58 -2.54
C TYR A 423 -5.32 14.48 -4.06
N LEU A 424 -6.22 13.80 -4.76
CA LEU A 424 -6.17 13.67 -6.21
C LEU A 424 -6.42 15.01 -6.94
N LYS A 425 -7.13 15.95 -6.30
CA LYS A 425 -7.55 17.22 -6.91
C LYS A 425 -6.57 18.35 -6.69
N GLU A 426 -5.93 18.41 -5.53
CA GLU A 426 -5.09 19.56 -5.14
C GLU A 426 -3.61 19.26 -5.41
N PRO A 427 -3.02 19.87 -6.45
CA PRO A 427 -1.64 19.57 -6.86
C PRO A 427 -0.61 19.80 -5.75
N ALA A 428 -0.83 20.75 -4.85
CA ALA A 428 0.07 21.00 -3.73
C ALA A 428 0.20 19.83 -2.75
N LEU A 429 -0.74 18.87 -2.74
CA LEU A 429 -0.68 17.69 -1.86
C LEU A 429 0.11 16.52 -2.45
N SER A 430 0.39 16.53 -3.75
CA SER A 430 1.01 15.39 -4.45
C SER A 430 2.16 15.76 -5.37
N GLY A 431 2.27 17.06 -5.74
CA GLY A 431 3.38 17.57 -6.52
C GLY A 431 4.55 17.95 -5.61
N TRP A 432 5.76 17.99 -6.19
CA TRP A 432 7.00 18.26 -5.45
C TRP A 432 7.17 17.44 -4.17
N ASP A 433 6.71 16.18 -4.20
CA ASP A 433 6.89 15.26 -3.06
C ASP A 433 8.36 14.94 -2.79
N ASP A 434 9.19 14.97 -3.83
CA ASP A 434 10.63 14.69 -3.81
C ASP A 434 11.49 15.97 -3.91
N ASP A 435 10.87 17.15 -3.88
CA ASP A 435 11.56 18.44 -3.88
C ASP A 435 11.40 19.14 -2.51
N PRO A 436 12.50 19.50 -1.83
CA PRO A 436 12.43 20.22 -0.55
C PRO A 436 11.61 21.51 -0.56
N HIS A 437 11.47 22.18 -1.72
CA HIS A 437 10.64 23.38 -1.85
C HIS A 437 9.13 23.09 -1.77
N GLY A 438 8.73 21.80 -1.86
CA GLY A 438 7.33 21.38 -1.76
C GLY A 438 6.77 21.34 -0.33
N PHE A 439 7.62 21.55 0.69
CA PHE A 439 7.23 21.52 2.10
C PHE A 439 7.99 22.57 2.91
N ASP A 440 7.28 23.23 3.84
CA ASP A 440 7.91 24.16 4.77
C ASP A 440 7.15 24.21 6.10
N TRP A 441 7.89 24.17 7.21
CA TRP A 441 7.35 24.36 8.54
C TRP A 441 7.03 25.83 8.80
N ILE A 442 5.78 26.14 9.16
CA ILE A 442 5.36 27.45 9.67
C ILE A 442 5.49 27.47 11.19
N LEU A 443 5.10 26.36 11.85
CA LEU A 443 5.19 26.19 13.30
C LEU A 443 5.52 24.74 13.63
N CYS A 444 6.74 24.50 14.14
CA CYS A 444 7.17 23.23 14.70
C CYS A 444 8.08 23.51 15.91
N GLY A 445 7.65 23.22 17.12
CA GLY A 445 8.35 23.58 18.37
C GLY A 445 7.39 24.12 19.40
N LYS A 446 6.18 23.56 19.38
CA LYS A 446 5.10 23.85 20.36
C LYS A 446 4.71 22.54 21.06
N GLU A 447 5.69 21.93 21.70
CA GLU A 447 5.57 20.64 22.38
C GLU A 447 4.46 20.67 23.46
N GLN A 448 4.32 21.79 24.17
CA GLN A 448 3.30 21.96 25.20
C GLN A 448 1.88 22.01 24.62
N ASP A 449 1.74 22.60 23.43
CA ASP A 449 0.44 22.76 22.76
C ASP A 449 0.10 21.56 21.87
N VAL A 450 1.11 20.78 21.46
CA VAL A 450 1.01 19.69 20.46
C VAL A 450 0.34 20.16 19.17
N VAL A 451 0.71 21.36 18.73
CA VAL A 451 0.23 22.00 17.51
C VAL A 451 1.37 22.04 16.48
N TYR A 452 1.03 21.69 15.25
CA TYR A 452 1.94 21.75 14.11
C TYR A 452 1.27 22.54 12.98
N ILE A 453 2.03 23.41 12.33
CA ILE A 453 1.58 24.13 11.13
C ILE A 453 2.67 24.05 10.08
N PHE A 454 2.31 23.62 8.88
CA PHE A 454 3.20 23.56 7.75
C PHE A 454 2.46 23.91 6.46
N GLN A 455 3.19 24.13 5.39
CA GLN A 455 2.62 24.31 4.06
C GLN A 455 3.12 23.26 3.09
N ARG A 456 2.24 22.91 2.13
CA ARG A 456 2.58 22.22 0.90
C ARG A 456 2.51 23.21 -0.25
N VAL A 457 3.49 23.11 -1.12
CA VAL A 457 3.66 24.07 -2.21
C VAL A 457 3.94 23.35 -3.53
N ILE A 458 3.35 23.82 -4.60
CA ILE A 458 3.78 23.57 -5.98
C ILE A 458 3.48 24.82 -6.80
N GLU A 459 4.50 25.46 -7.33
CA GLU A 459 4.36 26.73 -8.05
C GLU A 459 3.56 27.77 -7.22
N GLU A 460 2.48 28.29 -7.76
CA GLU A 460 1.59 29.24 -7.05
C GLU A 460 0.57 28.57 -6.13
N ASN A 461 0.43 27.22 -6.22
CA ASN A 461 -0.53 26.50 -5.41
C ASN A 461 0.03 26.20 -4.02
N LYS A 462 -0.67 26.67 -2.98
CA LYS A 462 -0.28 26.49 -1.59
C LYS A 462 -1.43 25.95 -0.77
N ILE A 463 -1.12 25.04 0.15
CA ILE A 463 -2.05 24.56 1.17
C ILE A 463 -1.34 24.65 2.51
N VAL A 464 -1.95 25.37 3.45
CA VAL A 464 -1.51 25.44 4.84
C VAL A 464 -2.28 24.38 5.63
N VAL A 465 -1.55 23.57 6.36
CA VAL A 465 -2.10 22.49 7.19
C VAL A 465 -1.89 22.85 8.65
N VAL A 466 -2.99 22.95 9.40
CA VAL A 466 -2.99 23.25 10.82
C VAL A 466 -3.46 22.01 11.57
N MET A 467 -2.62 21.47 12.46
CA MET A 467 -2.92 20.27 13.23
C MET A 467 -2.87 20.57 14.72
N ASN A 468 -3.96 20.30 15.41
CA ASN A 468 -4.01 20.20 16.86
C ASN A 468 -4.15 18.73 17.25
N LEU A 469 -3.08 18.14 17.72
CA LEU A 469 -3.03 16.73 18.11
C LEU A 469 -3.08 16.53 19.64
N SER A 470 -3.38 17.61 20.37
CA SER A 470 -3.63 17.57 21.81
C SER A 470 -5.09 17.19 22.13
N GLY A 471 -5.37 16.87 23.41
CA GLY A 471 -6.72 16.68 23.92
C GLY A 471 -7.46 17.99 24.24
N ASN A 472 -6.85 19.17 23.99
CA ASN A 472 -7.39 20.48 24.35
C ASN A 472 -7.95 21.20 23.13
N THR A 473 -9.09 21.84 23.27
CA THR A 473 -9.57 22.83 22.28
C THR A 473 -8.96 24.19 22.59
N TYR A 474 -8.24 24.76 21.65
CA TYR A 474 -7.72 26.12 21.77
C TYR A 474 -8.73 27.10 21.19
N ARG A 475 -9.19 28.05 22.04
CA ARG A 475 -10.05 29.15 21.60
C ARG A 475 -9.20 30.28 21.07
N ASP A 476 -9.63 30.84 19.92
CA ASP A 476 -8.95 31.99 19.30
C ASP A 476 -7.43 31.74 19.11
N TYR A 477 -7.05 30.58 18.54
CA TYR A 477 -5.66 30.23 18.28
C TYR A 477 -5.13 31.05 17.12
N HIS A 478 -4.03 31.76 17.33
CA HIS A 478 -3.44 32.67 16.34
C HIS A 478 -2.17 32.12 15.72
N PHE A 479 -2.04 32.28 14.41
CA PHE A 479 -0.78 32.07 13.69
C PHE A 479 -0.63 33.09 12.56
N ARG A 480 0.62 33.35 12.16
CA ARG A 480 0.91 34.27 11.06
C ARG A 480 1.26 33.54 9.78
N TYR A 481 0.69 34.02 8.66
CA TYR A 481 0.98 33.49 7.34
C TYR A 481 0.86 34.59 6.28
N GLY A 482 2.00 34.95 5.64
CA GLY A 482 2.04 35.96 4.58
C GLY A 482 1.46 37.31 5.01
N GLU A 483 0.91 38.03 4.05
CA GLU A 483 0.23 39.33 4.25
C GLU A 483 -1.27 39.26 3.92
N GLY A 484 -1.77 38.08 3.52
CA GLY A 484 -3.15 37.85 3.09
C GLY A 484 -4.17 38.02 4.22
N ASN A 485 -5.42 38.24 3.85
CA ASN A 485 -6.53 38.49 4.79
C ASN A 485 -7.61 37.42 4.76
N SER A 486 -7.42 36.34 4.00
CA SER A 486 -8.42 35.27 3.90
C SER A 486 -7.80 33.93 3.57
N MET A 487 -8.32 32.86 4.16
CA MET A 487 -8.02 31.47 3.81
C MET A 487 -9.31 30.71 3.58
N LYS A 488 -9.39 29.98 2.47
CA LYS A 488 -10.49 29.04 2.22
C LYS A 488 -10.24 27.75 2.99
N VAL A 489 -11.25 27.26 3.72
CA VAL A 489 -11.18 25.95 4.37
C VAL A 489 -11.55 24.87 3.36
N LEU A 490 -10.58 24.06 2.95
CA LEU A 490 -10.79 22.94 2.06
C LEU A 490 -11.35 21.73 2.80
N MET A 491 -10.82 21.46 4.00
CA MET A 491 -11.22 20.37 4.88
C MET A 491 -10.95 20.71 6.34
N ASN A 492 -11.81 20.19 7.22
CA ASN A 492 -11.60 20.14 8.67
C ASN A 492 -12.10 18.79 9.17
N THR A 493 -11.22 18.01 9.79
CA THR A 493 -11.56 16.67 10.30
C THR A 493 -12.64 16.68 11.39
N ASP A 494 -12.87 17.83 12.03
CA ASP A 494 -13.91 18.02 13.05
C ASP A 494 -15.26 18.50 12.47
N TRP A 495 -15.46 18.50 11.15
CA TRP A 495 -16.77 18.84 10.59
C TRP A 495 -17.86 17.83 10.99
N ASN A 496 -19.08 18.35 11.22
CA ASN A 496 -20.26 17.53 11.60
C ASN A 496 -20.50 16.37 10.65
N LYS A 497 -20.27 16.57 9.33
CA LYS A 497 -20.43 15.52 8.33
C LYS A 497 -19.46 14.34 8.52
N TYR A 498 -18.41 14.52 9.31
CA TYR A 498 -17.43 13.48 9.69
C TYR A 498 -17.58 13.07 11.17
N GLY A 499 -18.73 13.37 11.79
CA GLY A 499 -18.98 13.04 13.20
C GLY A 499 -18.27 13.96 14.21
N GLY A 500 -17.77 15.11 13.77
CA GLY A 500 -17.17 16.13 14.65
C GLY A 500 -18.18 17.17 15.14
N ASN A 501 -17.68 18.23 15.77
CA ASN A 501 -18.49 19.26 16.44
C ASN A 501 -18.55 20.58 15.66
N THR A 502 -17.66 20.78 14.70
CA THR A 502 -17.58 22.03 13.92
C THR A 502 -18.58 21.98 12.75
N LYS A 503 -19.33 23.08 12.57
CA LYS A 503 -20.24 23.21 11.42
C LYS A 503 -19.46 23.26 10.10
N ASP A 504 -19.86 22.46 9.13
CA ASP A 504 -19.25 22.41 7.79
C ASP A 504 -19.61 23.60 6.88
N THR A 505 -20.41 24.54 7.40
CA THR A 505 -20.77 25.80 6.73
C THR A 505 -19.65 26.84 6.74
N VAL A 506 -18.67 26.75 7.64
CA VAL A 506 -17.50 27.64 7.68
C VAL A 506 -16.57 27.31 6.54
N LYS A 507 -16.58 28.12 5.48
CA LYS A 507 -15.78 27.90 4.26
C LYS A 507 -14.57 28.80 4.15
N SER A 508 -14.42 29.82 5.02
CA SER A 508 -13.27 30.72 5.02
C SER A 508 -12.97 31.22 6.44
N ILE A 509 -11.68 31.48 6.65
CA ILE A 509 -11.15 32.13 7.85
C ILE A 509 -10.62 33.50 7.40
N LYS A 510 -11.01 34.56 8.13
CA LYS A 510 -10.51 35.92 7.89
C LYS A 510 -9.34 36.20 8.81
N GLY A 511 -8.33 36.86 8.29
CA GLY A 511 -7.18 37.38 9.02
C GLY A 511 -7.07 38.90 8.89
N VAL A 512 -6.11 39.47 9.59
CA VAL A 512 -5.76 40.88 9.51
C VAL A 512 -4.24 40.97 9.40
N CYS A 513 -3.75 41.52 8.27
CA CYS A 513 -2.31 41.65 8.01
C CYS A 513 -1.53 40.34 8.24
N GLY A 514 -2.07 39.23 7.72
CA GLY A 514 -1.46 37.91 7.83
C GLY A 514 -1.62 37.20 9.19
N ASP A 515 -2.30 37.81 10.16
CA ASP A 515 -2.64 37.17 11.43
C ASP A 515 -4.02 36.54 11.35
N PHE A 516 -4.09 35.22 11.57
CA PHE A 516 -5.31 34.42 11.51
C PHE A 516 -5.64 33.81 12.86
N GLY A 517 -6.82 34.18 13.41
CA GLY A 517 -7.35 33.66 14.67
C GLY A 517 -8.62 32.83 14.45
N PHE A 518 -8.70 31.65 15.05
CA PHE A 518 -9.87 30.78 15.01
C PHE A 518 -9.84 29.72 16.11
N ASP A 519 -10.99 29.15 16.40
CA ASP A 519 -11.08 28.02 17.31
C ASP A 519 -10.46 26.77 16.66
N LEU A 520 -9.50 26.15 17.35
CA LEU A 520 -8.80 24.96 16.92
C LEU A 520 -9.20 23.77 17.80
N PRO A 521 -10.14 22.91 17.34
CA PRO A 521 -10.65 21.81 18.14
C PRO A 521 -9.57 20.78 18.49
N ALA A 522 -9.77 20.07 19.60
CA ALA A 522 -8.93 18.93 19.98
C ALA A 522 -8.91 17.85 18.89
N LEU A 523 -7.77 17.20 18.69
CA LEU A 523 -7.59 16.08 17.75
C LEU A 523 -8.12 16.41 16.35
N SER A 524 -7.85 17.63 15.86
CA SER A 524 -8.32 18.10 14.56
C SER A 524 -7.20 18.55 13.63
N VAL A 525 -7.45 18.41 12.34
CA VAL A 525 -6.58 18.87 11.26
C VAL A 525 -7.41 19.67 10.26
N MET A 526 -6.86 20.80 9.83
CA MET A 526 -7.47 21.68 8.84
C MET A 526 -6.55 21.88 7.65
N TYR A 527 -7.10 21.79 6.44
CA TYR A 527 -6.44 22.19 5.19
C TYR A 527 -6.98 23.55 4.76
N LEU A 528 -6.10 24.52 4.66
CA LEU A 528 -6.42 25.90 4.36
C LEU A 528 -5.72 26.33 3.07
N LYS A 529 -6.46 26.92 2.15
CA LYS A 529 -5.91 27.48 0.91
C LYS A 529 -5.91 29.01 1.03
N PRO A 530 -4.72 29.65 0.99
CA PRO A 530 -4.66 31.11 0.96
C PRO A 530 -5.46 31.65 -0.22
N VAL A 531 -6.15 32.77 -0.01
CA VAL A 531 -6.88 33.51 -1.04
C VAL A 531 -6.27 34.88 -1.11
N ASP A 532 -5.70 35.21 -2.28
CA ASP A 532 -5.08 36.50 -2.58
C ASP A 532 -6.10 37.66 -2.59
#